data_e26f6dcb621867aa8b9256fb8f4dceb1
#
_entry.id   e26f6dcb621867aa8b9256fb8f4dceb1
#
_cell.length_a   1.000
_cell.length_b   1.000
_cell.length_c   1.000
_cell.angle_alpha   90.00
_cell.angle_beta   90.00
_cell.angle_gamma   90.00
#
_symmetry.space_group_name_H-M   'P 1'
#
loop_
_entity.id
_entity.type
_entity.pdbx_description
1 polymer ?
#
loop_
_entity_poly.entity_id
_entity_poly.type
_entity_poly.pdbx_seq_one_letter_code
_entity_poly.pdbx_strand_id
1 'polypeptide(L)'
;MSAQLQAQGLALDASSTEGLGLLDDIVARSKVAKTDVEHARAKDIIGELVREVMAGTVTVSDNLSASIDARIADIDRLISAQLSAVMHAEAFQKLESTWTGLQYLCKQTSTGERLKIKLLNATKKDMVKDFKTAIDFDQSTLFKKVYEEEFGTFGGAPFGALIGDYEIGRGAEDMYFVEQMAHVAAAAHAPFISSASSELFGLESFTELGRPRDLAKVFDTVDYAKWKSFRESEDARYVGLTVPRFLGRLPYDPKEGTSTEGFNFVEEVDGTDHSRYLWVNTAYAMGSRLTAAFEQYGWCAAIRGVEGGGLVEDLPTHTFKTDDGEIALKCPTEVAITDRREKELSDLGFIPLVHCKNTDYAAFFGAQSTQKARKYDTDAANANAALSAQLQYMFAVCRIAHYMKSMMRDKVGSFANTLDVERYLHNWLMQYVVDAQDASQEVRAQKPLREASVEVSEVPGRPGSYRAVAFVRPHYQLDELSVSLRLVAELPQGSK
;
A
#
# COMPACT_ATOMS: atom_id res chain seq x y z
N MET A 1 -39.08 -38.90 49.36
CA MET A 1 -38.34 -38.07 48.38
C MET A 1 -38.31 -38.68 47.01
N SER A 2 -38.45 -40.00 46.82
CA SER A 2 -38.36 -40.63 45.48
C SER A 2 -39.66 -40.65 44.66
N ALA A 3 -40.83 -40.53 45.31
CA ALA A 3 -42.13 -40.56 44.62
C ALA A 3 -42.54 -39.22 43.99
N GLN A 4 -41.99 -38.09 44.45
CA GLN A 4 -42.22 -36.75 43.85
C GLN A 4 -41.40 -36.49 42.62
N LEU A 5 -40.22 -37.11 42.51
CA LEU A 5 -39.36 -37.00 41.32
C LEU A 5 -39.89 -37.84 40.12
N GLN A 6 -40.56 -38.97 40.38
CA GLN A 6 -41.19 -39.75 39.33
C GLN A 6 -42.49 -39.11 38.78
N ALA A 7 -43.23 -38.36 39.60
CA ALA A 7 -44.41 -37.64 39.14
C ALA A 7 -44.08 -36.42 38.27
N GLN A 8 -42.94 -35.76 38.51
CA GLN A 8 -42.47 -34.66 37.63
C GLN A 8 -41.87 -35.14 36.30
N GLY A 9 -41.23 -36.30 36.29
CA GLY A 9 -40.73 -36.89 35.02
C GLY A 9 -41.83 -37.36 34.07
N LEU A 10 -42.92 -37.91 34.62
CA LEU A 10 -44.08 -38.34 33.83
C LEU A 10 -44.92 -37.16 33.29
N ALA A 11 -44.96 -36.03 33.99
CA ALA A 11 -45.65 -34.84 33.51
C ALA A 11 -44.90 -34.11 32.37
N LEU A 12 -43.58 -34.20 32.37
CA LEU A 12 -42.73 -33.63 31.27
C LEU A 12 -42.82 -34.47 29.98
N ASP A 13 -42.93 -35.78 30.07
CA ASP A 13 -43.08 -36.66 28.89
C ASP A 13 -44.47 -36.55 28.24
N ALA A 14 -45.56 -36.34 29.01
CA ALA A 14 -46.88 -36.18 28.45
C ALA A 14 -47.09 -34.84 27.73
N SER A 15 -46.47 -33.75 28.22
CA SER A 15 -46.51 -32.43 27.58
C SER A 15 -45.65 -32.40 26.30
N SER A 16 -44.58 -33.18 26.25
CA SER A 16 -43.68 -33.26 25.07
C SER A 16 -44.34 -34.03 23.89
N THR A 17 -45.21 -35.01 24.18
CA THR A 17 -45.91 -35.79 23.12
C THR A 17 -47.10 -35.04 22.52
N GLU A 18 -47.83 -34.26 23.30
CA GLU A 18 -48.94 -33.43 22.75
C GLU A 18 -48.37 -32.24 21.94
N GLY A 19 -47.23 -31.68 22.34
CA GLY A 19 -46.56 -30.62 21.58
C GLY A 19 -45.99 -31.08 20.22
N LEU A 20 -45.55 -32.33 20.12
CA LEU A 20 -45.03 -32.91 18.87
C LEU A 20 -46.14 -33.17 17.85
N GLY A 21 -47.32 -33.56 18.27
CA GLY A 21 -48.50 -33.74 17.38
C GLY A 21 -49.02 -32.40 16.85
N LEU A 22 -48.96 -31.34 17.65
CA LEU A 22 -49.37 -29.99 17.28
C LEU A 22 -48.38 -29.34 16.26
N LEU A 23 -47.10 -29.64 16.38
CA LEU A 23 -46.08 -29.25 15.42
C LEU A 23 -46.26 -29.89 14.06
N ASP A 24 -46.62 -31.19 14.01
CA ASP A 24 -46.92 -31.89 12.75
C ASP A 24 -48.13 -31.28 12.02
N ASP A 25 -49.17 -30.93 12.77
CA ASP A 25 -50.35 -30.24 12.28
C ASP A 25 -50.06 -28.83 11.75
N ILE A 26 -49.22 -28.06 12.44
CA ILE A 26 -48.80 -26.71 12.03
C ILE A 26 -47.96 -26.77 10.73
N VAL A 27 -46.99 -27.68 10.64
CA VAL A 27 -46.16 -27.86 9.46
C VAL A 27 -46.98 -28.36 8.24
N ALA A 28 -47.90 -29.29 8.47
CA ALA A 28 -48.80 -29.80 7.43
C ALA A 28 -49.77 -28.74 6.86
N ARG A 29 -50.26 -27.81 7.73
CA ARG A 29 -51.13 -26.71 7.31
C ARG A 29 -50.42 -25.53 6.69
N SER A 30 -49.10 -25.35 6.94
CA SER A 30 -48.35 -24.16 6.56
C SER A 30 -48.00 -24.04 5.09
N LYS A 31 -48.13 -25.10 4.27
CA LYS A 31 -47.73 -25.19 2.86
C LYS A 31 -46.27 -24.81 2.59
N VAL A 32 -45.44 -24.68 3.61
CA VAL A 32 -44.05 -24.28 3.52
C VAL A 32 -43.17 -25.44 3.04
N ALA A 33 -43.54 -26.66 3.42
CA ALA A 33 -42.81 -27.87 3.04
C ALA A 33 -43.61 -28.65 1.99
N LYS A 34 -42.97 -29.06 0.89
CA LYS A 34 -43.56 -29.79 -0.23
C LYS A 34 -43.10 -31.25 -0.31
N THR A 35 -42.00 -31.57 0.36
CA THR A 35 -41.39 -32.90 0.38
C THR A 35 -41.23 -33.37 1.84
N ASP A 36 -41.20 -34.71 2.02
CA ASP A 36 -41.02 -35.29 3.38
C ASP A 36 -39.74 -34.83 4.08
N VAL A 37 -38.69 -34.53 3.31
CA VAL A 37 -37.42 -34.00 3.84
C VAL A 37 -37.57 -32.56 4.33
N GLU A 38 -38.33 -31.77 3.56
CA GLU A 38 -38.62 -30.36 3.97
C GLU A 38 -39.55 -30.33 5.19
N HIS A 39 -40.52 -31.28 5.26
CA HIS A 39 -41.39 -31.45 6.44
C HIS A 39 -40.59 -31.78 7.72
N ALA A 40 -39.66 -32.74 7.62
CA ALA A 40 -38.78 -33.08 8.76
C ALA A 40 -37.93 -31.90 9.17
N ARG A 41 -37.33 -31.17 8.22
CA ARG A 41 -36.53 -30.00 8.52
C ARG A 41 -37.32 -28.83 9.13
N ALA A 42 -38.53 -28.57 8.62
CA ALA A 42 -39.43 -27.56 9.18
C ALA A 42 -39.82 -27.88 10.61
N LYS A 43 -40.10 -29.17 10.90
CA LYS A 43 -40.42 -29.67 12.22
C LYS A 43 -39.27 -29.48 13.20
N ASP A 44 -38.04 -29.78 12.79
CA ASP A 44 -36.86 -29.59 13.60
C ASP A 44 -36.64 -28.09 13.96
N ILE A 45 -36.76 -27.20 12.96
CA ILE A 45 -36.61 -25.75 13.14
C ILE A 45 -37.66 -25.18 14.09
N ILE A 46 -38.94 -25.55 13.89
CA ILE A 46 -40.04 -25.06 14.75
C ILE A 46 -39.91 -25.68 16.14
N GLY A 47 -39.52 -26.94 16.24
CA GLY A 47 -39.28 -27.61 17.50
C GLY A 47 -38.17 -26.98 18.33
N GLU A 48 -37.11 -26.49 17.68
CA GLU A 48 -36.04 -25.75 18.34
C GLU A 48 -36.53 -24.39 18.83
N LEU A 49 -37.28 -23.65 18.02
CA LEU A 49 -37.89 -22.38 18.42
C LEU A 49 -38.79 -22.54 19.65
N VAL A 50 -39.63 -23.56 19.65
CA VAL A 50 -40.51 -23.86 20.79
C VAL A 50 -39.69 -24.19 22.06
N ARG A 51 -38.61 -24.95 21.94
CA ARG A 51 -37.70 -25.24 23.07
C ARG A 51 -37.07 -23.99 23.64
N GLU A 52 -36.60 -23.09 22.79
CA GLU A 52 -35.99 -21.80 23.19
C GLU A 52 -37.03 -20.88 23.86
N VAL A 53 -38.27 -20.83 23.35
CA VAL A 53 -39.37 -20.09 23.98
C VAL A 53 -39.71 -20.66 25.36
N MET A 54 -39.77 -21.99 25.48
CA MET A 54 -40.02 -22.66 26.79
C MET A 54 -38.86 -22.48 27.78
N ALA A 55 -37.62 -22.35 27.27
CA ALA A 55 -36.46 -22.05 28.09
C ALA A 55 -36.41 -20.58 28.55
N GLY A 56 -37.31 -19.73 28.08
CA GLY A 56 -37.37 -18.30 28.42
C GLY A 56 -36.30 -17.44 27.74
N THR A 57 -35.60 -18.02 26.78
CA THR A 57 -34.58 -17.31 25.98
C THR A 57 -35.19 -16.43 24.90
N VAL A 58 -36.43 -16.71 24.50
CA VAL A 58 -37.18 -15.94 23.50
C VAL A 58 -38.52 -15.50 24.09
N THR A 59 -38.80 -14.21 24.07
CA THR A 59 -40.13 -13.65 24.41
C THR A 59 -40.98 -13.61 23.15
N VAL A 60 -42.14 -14.26 23.19
CA VAL A 60 -43.11 -14.25 22.09
C VAL A 60 -44.13 -13.13 22.34
N SER A 61 -44.29 -12.21 21.39
CA SER A 61 -45.36 -11.22 21.40
C SER A 61 -46.59 -11.77 20.68
N ASP A 62 -47.76 -11.09 20.84
CA ASP A 62 -49.00 -11.43 20.13
C ASP A 62 -48.85 -11.40 18.58
N ASN A 63 -47.81 -10.78 18.09
CA ASN A 63 -47.44 -10.78 16.66
C ASN A 63 -46.27 -11.75 16.43
N LEU A 64 -46.57 -12.94 15.90
CA LEU A 64 -45.57 -13.99 15.61
C LEU A 64 -44.50 -13.52 14.63
N SER A 65 -44.87 -12.73 13.59
CA SER A 65 -43.91 -12.19 12.61
C SER A 65 -42.88 -11.29 13.30
N ALA A 66 -43.32 -10.37 14.15
CA ALA A 66 -42.45 -9.49 14.91
C ALA A 66 -41.50 -10.25 15.85
N SER A 67 -41.96 -11.38 16.42
CA SER A 67 -41.12 -12.22 17.28
C SER A 67 -40.07 -12.97 16.48
N ILE A 68 -40.38 -13.44 15.28
CA ILE A 68 -39.42 -14.07 14.37
C ILE A 68 -38.40 -13.04 13.88
N ASP A 69 -38.83 -11.85 13.47
CA ASP A 69 -37.94 -10.77 13.02
C ASP A 69 -36.97 -10.33 14.13
N ALA A 70 -37.47 -10.23 15.38
CA ALA A 70 -36.62 -9.94 16.54
C ALA A 70 -35.58 -11.03 16.77
N ARG A 71 -35.95 -12.31 16.57
CA ARG A 71 -35.00 -13.42 16.74
C ARG A 71 -33.96 -13.46 15.62
N ILE A 72 -34.35 -13.17 14.39
CA ILE A 72 -33.41 -13.02 13.27
C ILE A 72 -32.40 -11.91 13.58
N ALA A 73 -32.88 -10.76 14.05
CA ALA A 73 -32.00 -9.65 14.44
C ALA A 73 -31.03 -10.03 15.60
N ASP A 74 -31.47 -10.82 16.56
CA ASP A 74 -30.59 -11.33 17.64
C ASP A 74 -29.53 -12.29 17.10
N ILE A 75 -29.90 -13.18 16.19
CA ILE A 75 -28.96 -14.11 15.53
C ILE A 75 -27.96 -13.31 14.68
N ASP A 76 -28.45 -12.38 13.89
CA ASP A 76 -27.59 -11.49 13.07
C ASP A 76 -26.56 -10.74 13.94
N ARG A 77 -27.00 -10.24 15.10
CA ARG A 77 -26.12 -9.57 16.06
C ARG A 77 -25.04 -10.51 16.62
N LEU A 78 -25.43 -11.74 17.01
CA LEU A 78 -24.47 -12.72 17.54
C LEU A 78 -23.45 -13.18 16.49
N ILE A 79 -23.91 -13.42 15.25
CA ILE A 79 -23.05 -13.77 14.12
C ILE A 79 -22.12 -12.58 13.81
N SER A 80 -22.65 -11.37 13.78
CA SER A 80 -21.85 -10.16 13.53
C SER A 80 -20.75 -9.99 14.57
N ALA A 81 -21.03 -10.20 15.86
CA ALA A 81 -20.03 -10.12 16.91
C ALA A 81 -18.92 -11.19 16.75
N GLN A 82 -19.29 -12.44 16.42
CA GLN A 82 -18.32 -13.50 16.17
C GLN A 82 -17.50 -13.24 14.93
N LEU A 83 -18.13 -12.79 13.84
CA LEU A 83 -17.44 -12.47 12.60
C LEU A 83 -16.49 -11.28 12.78
N SER A 84 -16.93 -10.24 13.49
CA SER A 84 -16.07 -9.10 13.85
C SER A 84 -14.85 -9.54 14.65
N ALA A 85 -15.00 -10.45 15.60
CA ALA A 85 -13.87 -10.99 16.37
C ALA A 85 -12.86 -11.75 15.48
N VAL A 86 -13.34 -12.46 14.46
CA VAL A 86 -12.46 -13.12 13.46
C VAL A 86 -11.78 -12.10 12.58
N MET A 87 -12.52 -11.12 12.06
CA MET A 87 -12.01 -10.08 11.16
C MET A 87 -10.99 -9.16 11.82
N HIS A 88 -11.16 -8.90 13.13
CA HIS A 88 -10.22 -8.08 13.90
C HIS A 88 -9.04 -8.89 14.47
N ALA A 89 -8.97 -10.21 14.23
CA ALA A 89 -7.79 -10.99 14.58
C ALA A 89 -6.59 -10.56 13.70
N GLU A 90 -5.45 -10.29 14.33
CA GLU A 90 -4.25 -9.76 13.67
C GLU A 90 -3.81 -10.58 12.44
N ALA A 91 -3.87 -11.91 12.53
CA ALA A 91 -3.49 -12.80 11.43
C ALA A 91 -4.45 -12.66 10.24
N PHE A 92 -5.76 -12.48 10.50
CA PHE A 92 -6.76 -12.28 9.47
C PHE A 92 -6.63 -10.88 8.84
N GLN A 93 -6.47 -9.84 9.67
CA GLN A 93 -6.27 -8.47 9.17
C GLN A 93 -5.03 -8.36 8.27
N LYS A 94 -3.94 -9.03 8.61
CA LYS A 94 -2.74 -9.07 7.74
C LYS A 94 -3.03 -9.72 6.39
N LEU A 95 -3.76 -10.84 6.39
CA LEU A 95 -4.14 -11.52 5.15
C LEU A 95 -5.09 -10.65 4.31
N GLU A 96 -6.13 -10.08 4.93
CA GLU A 96 -7.09 -9.19 4.28
C GLU A 96 -6.38 -7.96 3.72
N SER A 97 -5.49 -7.33 4.48
CA SER A 97 -4.70 -6.16 4.08
C SER A 97 -3.89 -6.44 2.80
N THR A 98 -3.18 -7.58 2.76
CA THR A 98 -2.39 -7.99 1.59
C THR A 98 -3.27 -8.14 0.35
N TRP A 99 -4.38 -8.85 0.45
CA TRP A 99 -5.28 -9.07 -0.68
C TRP A 99 -6.03 -7.82 -1.12
N THR A 100 -6.46 -6.99 -0.17
CA THR A 100 -7.11 -5.70 -0.45
C THR A 100 -6.13 -4.73 -1.11
N GLY A 101 -4.89 -4.67 -0.63
CA GLY A 101 -3.85 -3.84 -1.22
C GLY A 101 -3.51 -4.28 -2.65
N LEU A 102 -3.37 -5.58 -2.89
CA LEU A 102 -3.16 -6.12 -4.23
C LEU A 102 -4.36 -5.84 -5.15
N GLN A 103 -5.58 -6.02 -4.65
CA GLN A 103 -6.80 -5.70 -5.39
C GLN A 103 -6.86 -4.21 -5.75
N TYR A 104 -6.51 -3.33 -4.80
CA TYR A 104 -6.42 -1.89 -5.02
C TYR A 104 -5.44 -1.58 -6.16
N LEU A 105 -4.21 -2.09 -6.09
CA LEU A 105 -3.21 -1.88 -7.15
C LEU A 105 -3.70 -2.38 -8.51
N CYS A 106 -4.31 -3.56 -8.56
CA CYS A 106 -4.83 -4.13 -9.81
C CYS A 106 -6.01 -3.32 -10.38
N LYS A 107 -6.90 -2.80 -9.54
CA LYS A 107 -8.04 -1.96 -9.96
C LYS A 107 -7.60 -0.60 -10.47
N GLN A 108 -6.57 -0.01 -9.84
CA GLN A 108 -6.03 1.29 -10.21
C GLN A 108 -5.04 1.24 -11.39
N THR A 109 -4.77 0.06 -11.92
CA THR A 109 -3.79 -0.12 -12.99
C THR A 109 -4.47 -0.63 -14.26
N SER A 110 -4.36 0.13 -15.36
CA SER A 110 -4.75 -0.34 -16.70
C SER A 110 -3.65 -1.26 -17.25
N THR A 111 -3.83 -2.56 -17.06
CA THR A 111 -2.88 -3.56 -17.55
C THR A 111 -3.02 -3.78 -19.07
N GLY A 112 -1.88 -4.04 -19.75
CA GLY A 112 -1.84 -4.27 -21.19
C GLY A 112 -0.50 -4.83 -21.64
N GLU A 113 -0.20 -4.71 -22.93
CA GLU A 113 1.07 -5.20 -23.48
C GLU A 113 2.29 -4.49 -22.88
N ARG A 114 2.17 -3.19 -22.62
CA ARG A 114 3.25 -2.33 -22.11
C ARG A 114 3.37 -2.33 -20.59
N LEU A 115 2.27 -2.56 -19.87
CA LEU A 115 2.20 -2.51 -18.41
C LEU A 115 1.64 -3.82 -17.86
N LYS A 116 2.47 -4.54 -17.13
CA LYS A 116 2.16 -5.86 -16.59
C LYS A 116 2.46 -5.89 -15.10
N ILE A 117 1.58 -6.51 -14.32
CA ILE A 117 1.81 -6.83 -12.92
C ILE A 117 2.12 -8.32 -12.83
N LYS A 118 3.24 -8.67 -12.23
CA LYS A 118 3.62 -10.05 -11.89
C LYS A 118 3.61 -10.19 -10.38
N LEU A 119 3.07 -11.29 -9.88
CA LEU A 119 2.97 -11.57 -8.45
C LEU A 119 3.97 -12.65 -8.05
N LEU A 120 4.74 -12.37 -7.00
CA LEU A 120 5.58 -13.34 -6.31
C LEU A 120 5.04 -13.54 -4.88
N ASN A 121 4.54 -14.74 -4.60
CA ASN A 121 4.11 -15.10 -3.25
C ASN A 121 5.32 -15.58 -2.43
N ALA A 122 5.86 -14.69 -1.61
CA ALA A 122 6.99 -14.97 -0.73
C ALA A 122 6.87 -14.16 0.56
N THR A 123 7.03 -14.80 1.71
CA THR A 123 7.08 -14.10 2.99
C THR A 123 8.45 -13.42 3.19
N LYS A 124 8.52 -12.39 4.06
CA LYS A 124 9.81 -11.77 4.43
C LYS A 124 10.81 -12.80 4.96
N LYS A 125 10.33 -13.80 5.71
CA LYS A 125 11.19 -14.90 6.23
C LYS A 125 11.74 -15.76 5.10
N ASP A 126 10.93 -16.08 4.08
CA ASP A 126 11.39 -16.86 2.93
C ASP A 126 12.46 -16.11 2.15
N MET A 127 12.27 -14.81 1.96
CA MET A 127 13.25 -13.95 1.30
C MET A 127 14.56 -13.85 2.07
N VAL A 128 14.50 -13.63 3.38
CA VAL A 128 15.69 -13.61 4.24
C VAL A 128 16.41 -14.96 4.23
N LYS A 129 15.66 -16.07 4.20
CA LYS A 129 16.23 -17.40 4.10
C LYS A 129 16.92 -17.63 2.75
N ASP A 130 16.30 -17.19 1.65
CA ASP A 130 16.88 -17.27 0.30
C ASP A 130 18.23 -16.53 0.25
N PHE A 131 18.27 -15.28 0.72
CA PHE A 131 19.50 -14.49 0.79
C PHE A 131 20.58 -15.08 1.72
N LYS A 132 20.20 -15.63 2.86
CA LYS A 132 21.17 -16.30 3.79
C LYS A 132 21.69 -17.63 3.26
N THR A 133 20.93 -18.32 2.41
CA THR A 133 21.33 -19.60 1.82
C THR A 133 22.23 -19.40 0.61
N ALA A 134 22.05 -18.31 -0.12
CA ALA A 134 22.93 -17.92 -1.21
C ALA A 134 24.30 -17.48 -0.67
N ILE A 135 25.37 -17.78 -1.41
CA ILE A 135 26.74 -17.34 -1.05
C ILE A 135 26.84 -15.83 -1.18
N ASP A 136 26.23 -15.26 -2.24
CA ASP A 136 26.12 -13.83 -2.49
C ASP A 136 24.72 -13.52 -3.02
N PHE A 137 24.28 -12.24 -2.97
CA PHE A 137 22.94 -11.82 -3.38
C PHE A 137 22.61 -12.19 -4.84
N ASP A 138 23.62 -12.23 -5.72
CA ASP A 138 23.48 -12.57 -7.14
C ASP A 138 23.17 -14.07 -7.39
N GLN A 139 23.35 -14.92 -6.37
CA GLN A 139 23.01 -16.34 -6.43
C GLN A 139 21.65 -16.66 -5.82
N SER A 140 20.97 -15.65 -5.26
CA SER A 140 19.64 -15.83 -4.68
C SER A 140 18.59 -16.18 -5.74
N THR A 141 17.56 -16.89 -5.33
CA THR A 141 16.44 -17.24 -6.21
C THR A 141 15.71 -15.98 -6.71
N LEU A 142 15.58 -14.96 -5.84
CA LEU A 142 15.00 -13.70 -6.24
C LEU A 142 15.81 -13.00 -7.32
N PHE A 143 17.13 -12.92 -7.16
CA PHE A 143 17.99 -12.31 -8.18
C PHE A 143 17.87 -13.01 -9.53
N LYS A 144 17.83 -14.33 -9.55
CA LYS A 144 17.63 -15.11 -10.78
C LYS A 144 16.33 -14.74 -11.46
N LYS A 145 15.23 -14.66 -10.70
CA LYS A 145 13.90 -14.30 -11.24
C LYS A 145 13.82 -12.86 -11.75
N VAL A 146 14.42 -11.92 -11.03
CA VAL A 146 14.31 -10.49 -11.37
C VAL A 146 15.35 -10.06 -12.40
N TYR A 147 16.58 -10.50 -12.21
CA TYR A 147 17.70 -10.11 -13.07
C TYR A 147 17.94 -11.07 -14.24
N GLU A 148 18.21 -12.36 -13.95
CA GLU A 148 18.64 -13.29 -15.00
C GLU A 148 17.52 -13.60 -15.99
N GLU A 149 16.32 -13.95 -15.51
CA GLU A 149 15.20 -14.36 -16.34
C GLU A 149 14.64 -13.18 -17.16
N GLU A 150 14.62 -11.96 -16.61
CA GLU A 150 13.95 -10.82 -17.26
C GLU A 150 14.93 -9.77 -17.81
N PHE A 151 15.88 -9.31 -17.03
CA PHE A 151 16.83 -8.29 -17.49
C PHE A 151 18.05 -8.88 -18.19
N GLY A 152 18.50 -10.06 -17.77
CA GLY A 152 19.64 -10.78 -18.33
C GLY A 152 19.34 -11.51 -19.65
N THR A 153 18.11 -11.95 -19.86
CA THR A 153 17.70 -12.80 -20.97
C THR A 153 17.25 -11.97 -22.18
N PHE A 154 17.59 -12.44 -23.39
CA PHE A 154 17.12 -11.83 -24.62
C PHE A 154 15.61 -12.04 -24.78
N GLY A 155 14.89 -10.96 -25.07
CA GLY A 155 13.42 -10.98 -25.14
C GLY A 155 12.71 -10.95 -23.79
N GLY A 156 13.43 -10.93 -22.67
CA GLY A 156 12.86 -10.72 -21.35
C GLY A 156 12.29 -9.31 -21.17
N ALA A 157 11.37 -9.14 -20.25
CA ALA A 157 10.71 -7.87 -19.92
C ALA A 157 11.19 -7.36 -18.55
N PRO A 158 12.24 -6.50 -18.48
CA PRO A 158 12.78 -6.01 -17.22
C PRO A 158 11.73 -5.33 -16.35
N PHE A 159 11.74 -5.63 -15.07
CA PHE A 159 10.85 -4.98 -14.11
C PHE A 159 11.19 -3.48 -14.01
N GLY A 160 10.16 -2.64 -14.03
CA GLY A 160 10.30 -1.19 -13.82
C GLY A 160 10.34 -0.80 -12.35
N ALA A 161 9.66 -1.57 -11.49
CA ALA A 161 9.60 -1.41 -10.05
C ALA A 161 9.34 -2.75 -9.37
N LEU A 162 9.76 -2.89 -8.12
CA LEU A 162 9.46 -4.01 -7.23
C LEU A 162 8.63 -3.45 -6.06
N ILE A 163 7.39 -3.94 -5.91
CA ILE A 163 6.52 -3.52 -4.80
C ILE A 163 6.48 -4.65 -3.78
N GLY A 164 6.93 -4.37 -2.55
CA GLY A 164 6.95 -5.33 -1.46
C GLY A 164 5.89 -5.04 -0.41
N ASP A 165 4.99 -5.99 -0.17
CA ASP A 165 4.05 -5.92 0.95
C ASP A 165 4.74 -6.36 2.24
N TYR A 166 5.76 -5.59 2.63
CA TYR A 166 6.53 -5.83 3.84
C TYR A 166 6.58 -4.55 4.69
N GLU A 167 6.58 -4.73 5.99
CA GLU A 167 6.83 -3.66 6.95
C GLU A 167 8.27 -3.78 7.48
N ILE A 168 9.05 -2.72 7.33
CA ILE A 168 10.47 -2.70 7.69
C ILE A 168 10.63 -2.03 9.06
N GLY A 169 10.99 -2.84 10.04
CA GLY A 169 11.31 -2.40 11.39
C GLY A 169 12.80 -2.12 11.60
N ARG A 170 13.19 -1.89 12.85
CA ARG A 170 14.60 -1.66 13.25
C ARG A 170 15.41 -2.94 13.48
N GLY A 171 14.77 -4.11 13.38
CA GLY A 171 15.39 -5.42 13.65
C GLY A 171 16.57 -5.71 12.73
N ALA A 172 17.53 -6.49 13.23
CA ALA A 172 18.72 -6.83 12.45
C ALA A 172 18.39 -7.63 11.17
N GLU A 173 17.32 -8.43 11.19
CA GLU A 173 16.84 -9.15 10.01
C GLU A 173 16.22 -8.23 8.98
N ASP A 174 15.48 -7.22 9.42
CA ASP A 174 14.88 -6.22 8.55
C ASP A 174 15.95 -5.38 7.86
N MET A 175 16.97 -4.97 8.60
CA MET A 175 18.10 -4.24 8.02
C MET A 175 18.85 -5.07 6.99
N TYR A 176 19.11 -6.36 7.30
CA TYR A 176 19.73 -7.29 6.35
C TYR A 176 18.85 -7.48 5.10
N PHE A 177 17.53 -7.66 5.28
CA PHE A 177 16.59 -7.82 4.18
C PHE A 177 16.60 -6.60 3.24
N VAL A 178 16.51 -5.39 3.79
CA VAL A 178 16.50 -4.15 2.99
C VAL A 178 17.81 -3.96 2.24
N GLU A 179 18.94 -4.26 2.86
CA GLU A 179 20.27 -4.18 2.24
C GLU A 179 20.37 -5.14 1.04
N GLN A 180 19.95 -6.40 1.21
CA GLN A 180 19.96 -7.38 0.11
C GLN A 180 18.98 -6.99 -1.01
N MET A 181 17.79 -6.50 -0.66
CA MET A 181 16.83 -5.99 -1.64
C MET A 181 17.39 -4.79 -2.41
N ALA A 182 18.14 -3.91 -1.76
CA ALA A 182 18.80 -2.78 -2.41
C ALA A 182 19.82 -3.24 -3.45
N HIS A 183 20.62 -4.25 -3.15
CA HIS A 183 21.58 -4.84 -4.12
C HIS A 183 20.86 -5.45 -5.33
N VAL A 184 19.77 -6.20 -5.11
CA VAL A 184 18.97 -6.76 -6.22
C VAL A 184 18.33 -5.65 -7.05
N ALA A 185 17.74 -4.64 -6.41
CA ALA A 185 17.09 -3.52 -7.07
C ALA A 185 18.10 -2.69 -7.89
N ALA A 186 19.30 -2.45 -7.35
CA ALA A 186 20.38 -1.74 -8.04
C ALA A 186 20.86 -2.51 -9.26
N ALA A 187 21.14 -3.80 -9.12
CA ALA A 187 21.61 -4.64 -10.22
C ALA A 187 20.58 -4.76 -11.34
N ALA A 188 19.30 -4.90 -10.99
CA ALA A 188 18.21 -5.01 -11.98
C ALA A 188 17.72 -3.65 -12.50
N HIS A 189 18.20 -2.52 -11.98
CA HIS A 189 17.66 -1.19 -12.23
C HIS A 189 16.13 -1.10 -12.00
N ALA A 190 15.65 -1.76 -10.96
CA ALA A 190 14.23 -1.83 -10.61
C ALA A 190 14.06 -1.40 -9.14
N PRO A 191 13.78 -0.12 -8.86
CA PRO A 191 13.64 0.35 -7.48
C PRO A 191 12.61 -0.45 -6.69
N PHE A 192 12.95 -0.74 -5.44
CA PHE A 192 12.13 -1.49 -4.51
C PHE A 192 11.37 -0.53 -3.59
N ILE A 193 10.04 -0.64 -3.59
CA ILE A 193 9.14 0.15 -2.75
C ILE A 193 8.47 -0.78 -1.74
N SER A 194 8.54 -0.42 -0.46
CA SER A 194 7.90 -1.11 0.64
C SER A 194 7.39 -0.10 1.68
N SER A 195 6.98 -0.55 2.86
CA SER A 195 6.55 0.34 3.95
C SER A 195 7.48 0.23 5.15
N ALA A 196 7.66 1.35 5.86
CA ALA A 196 8.29 1.31 7.17
C ALA A 196 7.26 0.96 8.25
N SER A 197 7.68 0.18 9.25
CA SER A 197 6.92 -0.08 10.46
C SER A 197 7.04 1.09 11.44
N SER A 198 6.04 1.29 12.30
CA SER A 198 6.12 2.25 13.43
C SER A 198 7.32 1.95 14.35
N GLU A 199 7.70 0.69 14.49
CA GLU A 199 8.87 0.26 15.28
C GLU A 199 10.18 0.87 14.77
N LEU A 200 10.30 1.16 13.45
CA LEU A 200 11.47 1.82 12.90
C LEU A 200 11.64 3.25 13.47
N PHE A 201 10.55 3.87 13.89
CA PHE A 201 10.54 5.19 14.52
C PHE A 201 10.60 5.10 16.06
N GLY A 202 10.67 3.90 16.63
CA GLY A 202 10.60 3.68 18.07
C GLY A 202 9.22 3.94 18.66
N LEU A 203 8.17 3.83 17.85
CA LEU A 203 6.76 4.03 18.21
C LEU A 203 6.02 2.70 18.23
N GLU A 204 5.01 2.59 19.10
CA GLU A 204 4.12 1.42 19.10
C GLU A 204 3.13 1.47 17.93
N SER A 205 2.68 2.67 17.57
CA SER A 205 1.75 2.92 16.47
C SER A 205 2.06 4.25 15.77
N PHE A 206 1.74 4.37 14.49
CA PHE A 206 1.82 5.64 13.77
C PHE A 206 0.90 6.72 14.32
N THR A 207 -0.15 6.38 15.08
CA THR A 207 -0.96 7.37 15.80
C THR A 207 -0.15 8.24 16.75
N GLU A 208 1.00 7.75 17.19
CA GLU A 208 1.92 8.47 18.06
C GLU A 208 2.92 9.38 17.32
N LEU A 209 2.90 9.35 15.97
CA LEU A 209 3.87 10.09 15.15
C LEU A 209 3.88 11.61 15.41
N GLY A 210 2.79 12.15 15.93
CA GLY A 210 2.71 13.56 16.35
C GLY A 210 3.46 13.89 17.65
N ARG A 211 3.76 12.90 18.52
CA ARG A 211 4.36 13.11 19.85
C ARG A 211 5.84 13.55 19.83
N PRO A 212 6.74 12.91 19.05
CA PRO A 212 8.12 13.34 19.02
C PRO A 212 8.28 14.77 18.49
N ARG A 213 9.01 15.61 19.20
CA ARG A 213 9.31 16.96 18.71
C ARG A 213 10.24 16.98 17.50
N ASP A 214 11.16 16.02 17.47
CA ASP A 214 12.23 15.91 16.49
C ASP A 214 12.50 14.43 16.23
N LEU A 215 12.06 13.94 15.10
CA LEU A 215 12.27 12.54 14.68
C LEU A 215 13.75 12.26 14.37
N ALA A 216 14.49 13.24 13.89
CA ALA A 216 15.90 13.06 13.53
C ALA A 216 16.73 12.58 14.73
N LYS A 217 16.39 13.05 15.95
CA LYS A 217 17.06 12.62 17.18
C LYS A 217 16.82 11.16 17.53
N VAL A 218 15.68 10.60 17.17
CA VAL A 218 15.42 9.16 17.37
C VAL A 218 16.42 8.33 16.57
N PHE A 219 16.65 8.71 15.32
CA PHE A 219 17.59 8.03 14.43
C PHE A 219 19.08 8.30 14.77
N ASP A 220 19.37 9.26 15.64
CA ASP A 220 20.75 9.57 16.03
C ASP A 220 21.33 8.65 17.12
N THR A 221 20.52 7.76 17.67
CA THR A 221 20.95 6.81 18.69
C THR A 221 21.80 5.68 18.11
N VAL A 222 22.52 4.96 18.97
CA VAL A 222 23.42 3.85 18.61
C VAL A 222 22.62 2.67 18.02
N ASP A 223 21.39 2.48 18.43
CA ASP A 223 20.50 1.39 17.95
C ASP A 223 20.25 1.48 16.44
N TYR A 224 20.38 2.67 15.84
CA TYR A 224 20.22 2.91 14.41
C TYR A 224 21.51 2.93 13.61
N ALA A 225 22.62 2.44 14.17
CA ALA A 225 23.91 2.42 13.48
C ALA A 225 23.86 1.68 12.13
N LYS A 226 23.15 0.53 12.08
CA LYS A 226 22.94 -0.23 10.83
C LYS A 226 22.09 0.53 9.83
N TRP A 227 21.01 1.16 10.28
CA TRP A 227 20.16 2.00 9.43
C TRP A 227 20.94 3.17 8.84
N LYS A 228 21.75 3.87 9.65
CA LYS A 228 22.62 4.95 9.16
C LYS A 228 23.61 4.46 8.11
N SER A 229 24.29 3.33 8.38
CA SER A 229 25.24 2.71 7.45
C SER A 229 24.56 2.34 6.13
N PHE A 230 23.37 1.74 6.19
CA PHE A 230 22.58 1.43 4.99
C PHE A 230 22.24 2.69 4.19
N ARG A 231 21.74 3.75 4.84
CA ARG A 231 21.41 5.02 4.17
C ARG A 231 22.60 5.71 3.51
N GLU A 232 23.82 5.46 3.98
CA GLU A 232 25.06 6.01 3.40
C GLU A 232 25.56 5.17 2.22
N SER A 233 25.02 3.98 1.99
CA SER A 233 25.35 3.13 0.85
C SER A 233 24.81 3.72 -0.47
N GLU A 234 25.44 3.37 -1.59
CA GLU A 234 24.98 3.84 -2.90
C GLU A 234 23.69 3.16 -3.36
N ASP A 235 23.48 1.91 -2.97
CA ASP A 235 22.33 1.11 -3.38
C ASP A 235 21.05 1.51 -2.64
N ALA A 236 21.16 2.20 -1.50
CA ALA A 236 20.01 2.74 -0.77
C ALA A 236 19.14 3.70 -1.61
N ARG A 237 19.68 4.27 -2.72
CA ARG A 237 18.91 5.10 -3.66
C ARG A 237 17.83 4.32 -4.43
N TYR A 238 17.94 2.99 -4.47
CA TYR A 238 16.98 2.12 -5.15
C TYR A 238 15.88 1.62 -4.22
N VAL A 239 15.84 2.08 -2.96
CA VAL A 239 14.82 1.69 -1.99
C VAL A 239 13.98 2.89 -1.58
N GLY A 240 12.66 2.72 -1.59
CA GLY A 240 11.68 3.67 -1.05
C GLY A 240 10.84 3.02 0.04
N LEU A 241 10.69 3.73 1.17
CA LEU A 241 9.85 3.28 2.28
C LEU A 241 8.71 4.26 2.51
N THR A 242 7.49 3.80 2.27
CA THR A 242 6.27 4.59 2.43
C THR A 242 5.75 4.57 3.86
N VAL A 243 5.07 5.62 4.29
CA VAL A 243 4.44 5.78 5.60
C VAL A 243 3.28 6.78 5.52
N PRO A 244 2.28 6.71 6.39
CA PRO A 244 1.79 5.58 7.16
C PRO A 244 0.94 4.65 6.27
N ARG A 245 0.25 3.66 6.86
CA ARG A 245 -0.73 2.84 6.14
C ARG A 245 -1.99 3.66 5.84
N PHE A 246 -2.76 3.22 4.85
CA PHE A 246 -4.04 3.82 4.49
C PHE A 246 -5.20 2.86 4.70
N LEU A 247 -6.43 3.38 4.83
CA LEU A 247 -7.64 2.59 5.05
C LEU A 247 -7.97 1.76 3.80
N GLY A 248 -8.08 0.44 3.97
CA GLY A 248 -8.29 -0.48 2.85
C GLY A 248 -9.74 -0.60 2.42
N ARG A 249 -10.67 -0.49 3.38
CA ARG A 249 -12.11 -0.56 3.15
C ARG A 249 -12.89 0.12 4.27
N LEU A 250 -14.14 0.44 4.00
CA LEU A 250 -15.08 0.86 5.02
C LEU A 250 -15.47 -0.34 5.92
N PRO A 251 -15.82 -0.11 7.19
CA PRO A 251 -16.51 -1.10 7.99
C PRO A 251 -17.82 -1.55 7.33
N TYR A 252 -18.21 -2.80 7.54
CA TYR A 252 -19.47 -3.30 7.03
C TYR A 252 -20.63 -2.80 7.89
N ASP A 253 -21.50 -1.97 7.30
CA ASP A 253 -22.77 -1.54 7.88
C ASP A 253 -23.81 -1.38 6.75
N PRO A 254 -24.94 -2.12 6.79
CA PRO A 254 -26.00 -1.99 5.80
C PRO A 254 -26.58 -0.58 5.71
N LYS A 255 -26.52 0.20 6.81
CA LYS A 255 -27.00 1.59 6.85
C LYS A 255 -26.10 2.56 6.10
N GLU A 256 -24.82 2.21 5.99
CA GLU A 256 -23.81 2.99 5.26
C GLU A 256 -23.56 2.49 3.84
N GLY A 257 -24.39 1.56 3.36
CA GLY A 257 -24.34 1.06 1.98
C GLY A 257 -23.33 -0.09 1.74
N THR A 258 -22.66 -0.57 2.79
CA THR A 258 -21.76 -1.73 2.75
C THR A 258 -22.51 -2.98 3.19
N SER A 259 -23.53 -3.41 2.45
CA SER A 259 -24.31 -4.62 2.77
C SER A 259 -23.63 -5.88 2.27
N THR A 260 -23.83 -6.97 3.03
CA THR A 260 -23.46 -8.33 2.62
C THR A 260 -24.69 -9.09 2.13
N GLU A 261 -24.49 -10.02 1.19
CA GLU A 261 -25.56 -10.93 0.79
C GLU A 261 -25.82 -11.97 1.89
N GLY A 262 -27.08 -12.18 2.26
CA GLY A 262 -27.52 -13.27 3.11
C GLY A 262 -27.88 -12.87 4.54
N PHE A 263 -27.23 -11.90 5.19
CA PHE A 263 -27.63 -11.39 6.52
C PHE A 263 -27.14 -9.96 6.72
N ASN A 264 -27.73 -9.27 7.73
CA ASN A 264 -27.38 -7.89 8.05
C ASN A 264 -26.10 -7.85 8.92
N PHE A 265 -24.95 -7.95 8.30
CA PHE A 265 -23.67 -7.85 8.99
C PHE A 265 -23.37 -6.40 9.39
N VAL A 266 -23.16 -6.19 10.68
CA VAL A 266 -22.66 -4.93 11.23
C VAL A 266 -21.31 -5.21 11.90
N GLU A 267 -20.26 -4.63 11.34
CA GLU A 267 -18.91 -4.75 11.90
C GLU A 267 -18.77 -3.85 13.13
N GLU A 268 -18.23 -4.37 14.22
CA GLU A 268 -18.07 -3.63 15.47
C GLU A 268 -16.91 -2.62 15.41
N VAL A 269 -17.12 -1.48 14.74
CA VAL A 269 -16.16 -0.37 14.62
C VAL A 269 -16.83 0.93 15.06
N ASP A 270 -16.32 1.53 16.13
CA ASP A 270 -16.89 2.73 16.76
C ASP A 270 -16.19 4.04 16.35
N GLY A 271 -15.17 3.98 15.51
CA GLY A 271 -14.38 5.15 15.07
C GLY A 271 -13.21 5.49 16.00
N THR A 272 -13.23 5.09 17.25
CA THR A 272 -12.21 5.42 18.25
C THR A 272 -11.08 4.39 18.29
N ASP A 273 -11.41 3.11 18.22
CA ASP A 273 -10.43 2.02 18.21
C ASP A 273 -9.77 1.88 16.84
N HIS A 274 -8.53 2.35 16.75
CA HIS A 274 -7.74 2.33 15.53
C HIS A 274 -7.41 0.90 15.05
N SER A 275 -7.29 -0.05 15.96
CA SER A 275 -6.91 -1.43 15.66
C SER A 275 -8.01 -2.24 14.96
N ARG A 276 -9.25 -1.77 15.02
CA ARG A 276 -10.40 -2.43 14.37
C ARG A 276 -10.56 -2.10 12.89
N TYR A 277 -9.82 -1.11 12.39
CA TYR A 277 -9.82 -0.76 10.98
C TYR A 277 -8.84 -1.62 10.18
N LEU A 278 -9.17 -1.84 8.92
CA LEU A 278 -8.28 -2.51 7.99
C LEU A 278 -7.28 -1.50 7.40
N TRP A 279 -6.03 -1.59 7.82
CA TRP A 279 -4.94 -0.76 7.32
C TRP A 279 -4.11 -1.49 6.29
N VAL A 280 -3.91 -0.87 5.12
CA VAL A 280 -3.20 -1.42 3.97
C VAL A 280 -1.85 -0.73 3.78
N ASN A 281 -0.87 -1.49 3.32
CA ASN A 281 0.47 -1.02 3.03
C ASN A 281 0.48 0.05 1.93
N THR A 282 1.03 1.22 2.23
CA THR A 282 1.05 2.39 1.33
C THR A 282 1.94 2.19 0.10
N ALA A 283 2.79 1.16 0.08
CA ALA A 283 3.53 0.78 -1.12
C ALA A 283 2.61 0.45 -2.31
N TYR A 284 1.41 -0.08 -2.07
CA TYR A 284 0.40 -0.31 -3.11
C TYR A 284 -0.12 1.01 -3.69
N ALA A 285 -0.35 2.03 -2.86
CA ALA A 285 -0.75 3.35 -3.32
C ALA A 285 0.35 4.02 -4.14
N MET A 286 1.63 3.92 -3.73
CA MET A 286 2.73 4.39 -4.54
C MET A 286 2.85 3.60 -5.85
N GLY A 287 2.63 2.28 -5.81
CA GLY A 287 2.56 1.43 -7.00
C GLY A 287 1.51 1.90 -8.00
N SER A 288 0.32 2.30 -7.54
CA SER A 288 -0.73 2.83 -8.41
C SER A 288 -0.33 4.17 -9.07
N ARG A 289 0.44 5.02 -8.39
CA ARG A 289 0.96 6.27 -8.99
C ARG A 289 2.03 5.99 -10.04
N LEU A 290 2.89 5.00 -9.79
CA LEU A 290 3.90 4.56 -10.78
C LEU A 290 3.24 4.03 -12.05
N THR A 291 2.21 3.18 -11.90
CA THR A 291 1.49 2.61 -13.05
C THR A 291 0.69 3.67 -13.81
N ALA A 292 0.02 4.58 -13.12
CA ALA A 292 -0.71 5.69 -13.72
C ALA A 292 0.22 6.65 -14.49
N ALA A 293 1.36 7.02 -13.91
CA ALA A 293 2.34 7.87 -14.59
C ALA A 293 2.91 7.18 -15.83
N PHE A 294 3.19 5.88 -15.76
CA PHE A 294 3.69 5.12 -16.91
C PHE A 294 2.63 4.99 -18.01
N GLU A 295 1.38 4.74 -17.67
CA GLU A 295 0.27 4.69 -18.62
C GLU A 295 0.11 6.00 -19.38
N GLN A 296 0.11 7.11 -18.65
CA GLN A 296 -0.17 8.43 -19.21
C GLN A 296 1.02 9.01 -19.98
N TYR A 297 2.25 8.84 -19.48
CA TYR A 297 3.43 9.53 -20.00
C TYR A 297 4.50 8.59 -20.58
N GLY A 298 4.42 7.27 -20.30
CA GLY A 298 5.46 6.29 -20.65
C GLY A 298 6.69 6.31 -19.73
N TRP A 299 6.68 7.16 -18.70
CA TRP A 299 7.74 7.35 -17.70
C TRP A 299 7.16 7.50 -16.31
N CYS A 300 7.89 7.06 -15.29
CA CYS A 300 7.48 7.18 -13.89
C CYS A 300 8.10 8.42 -13.21
N ALA A 301 8.18 9.55 -13.91
CA ALA A 301 8.73 10.80 -13.36
C ALA A 301 7.67 11.65 -12.63
N ALA A 302 6.40 11.57 -13.06
CA ALA A 302 5.29 12.33 -12.50
C ALA A 302 4.55 11.48 -11.43
N ILE A 303 5.09 11.42 -10.21
CA ILE A 303 4.60 10.56 -9.12
C ILE A 303 4.44 11.29 -7.77
N ARG A 304 4.65 12.61 -7.76
CA ARG A 304 4.61 13.41 -6.52
C ARG A 304 3.90 14.75 -6.73
N GLY A 305 3.36 15.31 -5.64
CA GLY A 305 2.56 16.53 -5.67
C GLY A 305 1.15 16.29 -6.22
N VAL A 306 0.23 17.18 -5.89
CA VAL A 306 -1.19 17.05 -6.32
C VAL A 306 -1.30 17.15 -7.84
N GLU A 307 -0.69 18.16 -8.46
CA GLU A 307 -0.68 18.34 -9.91
C GLU A 307 0.35 17.45 -10.62
N GLY A 308 1.34 16.95 -9.89
CA GLY A 308 2.45 16.17 -10.42
C GLY A 308 2.25 14.66 -10.41
N GLY A 309 1.01 14.17 -10.21
CA GLY A 309 0.66 12.74 -10.29
C GLY A 309 0.80 11.96 -8.99
N GLY A 310 1.11 12.62 -7.87
CA GLY A 310 1.18 11.99 -6.54
C GLY A 310 -0.17 11.91 -5.81
N LEU A 311 -1.28 12.34 -6.43
CA LEU A 311 -2.62 12.33 -5.84
C LEU A 311 -3.20 10.92 -5.82
N VAL A 312 -3.66 10.49 -4.66
CA VAL A 312 -4.35 9.21 -4.41
C VAL A 312 -5.80 9.55 -4.07
N GLU A 313 -6.70 9.28 -5.00
CA GLU A 313 -8.13 9.59 -4.91
C GLU A 313 -8.94 8.36 -4.48
N ASP A 314 -10.23 8.58 -4.18
CA ASP A 314 -11.20 7.53 -3.84
C ASP A 314 -10.78 6.67 -2.64
N LEU A 315 -10.13 7.26 -1.64
CA LEU A 315 -9.83 6.57 -0.40
C LEU A 315 -11.10 6.37 0.43
N PRO A 316 -11.28 5.20 1.08
CA PRO A 316 -12.41 4.97 1.96
C PRO A 316 -12.46 6.02 3.08
N THR A 317 -13.59 6.70 3.24
CA THR A 317 -13.82 7.68 4.29
C THR A 317 -14.97 7.23 5.18
N HIS A 318 -14.66 6.86 6.43
CA HIS A 318 -15.64 6.46 7.42
C HIS A 318 -16.05 7.65 8.28
N THR A 319 -17.37 7.87 8.41
CA THR A 319 -17.93 8.88 9.31
C THR A 319 -18.49 8.20 10.56
N PHE A 320 -18.17 8.72 11.71
CA PHE A 320 -18.65 8.19 12.98
C PHE A 320 -19.12 9.31 13.93
N LYS A 321 -19.94 8.96 14.90
CA LYS A 321 -20.38 9.89 15.92
C LYS A 321 -19.40 9.87 17.08
N THR A 322 -18.92 11.04 17.47
CA THR A 322 -18.14 11.21 18.70
C THR A 322 -19.02 11.10 19.95
N ASP A 323 -18.39 10.95 21.12
CA ASP A 323 -19.11 10.92 22.42
C ASP A 323 -19.92 12.20 22.68
N ASP A 324 -19.47 13.33 22.10
CA ASP A 324 -20.19 14.62 22.17
C ASP A 324 -21.34 14.72 21.15
N GLY A 325 -21.56 13.69 20.33
CA GLY A 325 -22.62 13.61 19.33
C GLY A 325 -22.32 14.33 17.99
N GLU A 326 -21.10 14.85 17.82
CA GLU A 326 -20.65 15.42 16.55
C GLU A 326 -20.30 14.32 15.55
N ILE A 327 -20.46 14.61 14.25
CA ILE A 327 -20.02 13.71 13.18
C ILE A 327 -18.56 14.01 12.86
N ALA A 328 -17.70 13.03 13.08
CA ALA A 328 -16.29 13.09 12.75
C ALA A 328 -15.97 12.21 11.53
N LEU A 329 -15.01 12.63 10.73
CA LEU A 329 -14.44 11.85 9.62
C LEU A 329 -13.20 11.12 10.11
N LYS A 330 -13.16 9.80 9.94
CA LYS A 330 -11.92 9.04 10.15
C LYS A 330 -10.92 9.41 9.07
N CYS A 331 -9.71 9.77 9.49
CA CYS A 331 -8.64 10.02 8.56
C CYS A 331 -8.37 8.74 7.73
N PRO A 332 -8.38 8.81 6.40
CA PRO A 332 -8.11 7.64 5.54
C PRO A 332 -6.66 7.17 5.60
N THR A 333 -5.76 7.90 6.26
CA THR A 333 -4.43 7.44 6.67
C THR A 333 -4.39 7.22 8.17
N GLU A 334 -3.54 6.32 8.69
CA GLU A 334 -3.44 6.01 10.12
C GLU A 334 -3.27 7.24 11.01
N VAL A 335 -2.60 8.26 10.47
CA VAL A 335 -2.37 9.53 11.15
C VAL A 335 -2.36 10.67 10.13
N ALA A 336 -2.92 11.81 10.52
CA ALA A 336 -2.79 13.04 9.74
C ALA A 336 -1.38 13.60 9.89
N ILE A 337 -0.69 13.79 8.76
CA ILE A 337 0.67 14.33 8.72
C ILE A 337 0.60 15.81 8.38
N THR A 338 1.30 16.64 9.16
CA THR A 338 1.44 18.07 8.89
C THR A 338 2.62 18.34 7.95
N ASP A 339 2.62 19.48 7.24
CA ASP A 339 3.69 19.86 6.30
C ASP A 339 5.09 19.78 6.93
N ARG A 340 5.23 20.26 8.17
CA ARG A 340 6.49 20.14 8.91
C ARG A 340 6.92 18.68 9.09
N ARG A 341 5.97 17.81 9.42
CA ARG A 341 6.24 16.38 9.65
C ARG A 341 6.51 15.65 8.35
N GLU A 342 5.81 16.04 7.27
CA GLU A 342 6.08 15.55 5.92
C GLU A 342 7.54 15.81 5.53
N LYS A 343 7.99 17.08 5.66
CA LYS A 343 9.36 17.45 5.34
C LYS A 343 10.38 16.69 6.19
N GLU A 344 10.14 16.57 7.49
CA GLU A 344 11.02 15.84 8.41
C GLU A 344 11.14 14.35 8.03
N LEU A 345 10.03 13.70 7.64
CA LEU A 345 10.02 12.32 7.15
C LEU A 345 10.75 12.19 5.82
N SER A 346 10.53 13.11 4.89
CA SER A 346 11.22 13.15 3.60
C SER A 346 12.73 13.31 3.76
N ASP A 347 13.18 14.21 4.64
CA ASP A 347 14.61 14.40 4.97
C ASP A 347 15.23 13.14 5.61
N LEU A 348 14.43 12.37 6.33
CA LEU A 348 14.82 11.09 6.91
C LEU A 348 14.78 9.92 5.90
N GLY A 349 14.39 10.15 4.65
CA GLY A 349 14.40 9.15 3.58
C GLY A 349 13.13 8.28 3.54
N PHE A 350 12.01 8.81 3.97
CA PHE A 350 10.70 8.16 3.87
C PHE A 350 9.80 8.88 2.87
N ILE A 351 8.76 8.18 2.43
CA ILE A 351 7.77 8.69 1.47
C ILE A 351 6.43 8.78 2.20
N PRO A 352 6.08 9.96 2.75
CA PRO A 352 4.84 10.12 3.47
C PRO A 352 3.64 10.28 2.55
N LEU A 353 2.54 9.56 2.85
CA LEU A 353 1.23 9.78 2.28
C LEU A 353 0.46 10.75 3.18
N VAL A 354 0.21 11.95 2.69
CA VAL A 354 -0.39 13.04 3.45
C VAL A 354 -1.86 13.20 3.06
N HIS A 355 -2.75 13.04 4.02
CA HIS A 355 -4.19 13.24 3.82
C HIS A 355 -4.54 14.73 3.74
N CYS A 356 -5.37 15.11 2.78
CA CYS A 356 -5.96 16.43 2.70
C CYS A 356 -7.20 16.51 3.58
N LYS A 357 -7.21 17.42 4.56
CA LYS A 357 -8.28 17.50 5.57
C LYS A 357 -9.66 17.67 4.95
N ASN A 358 -10.63 16.89 5.42
CA ASN A 358 -12.04 16.89 4.98
C ASN A 358 -12.24 16.46 3.51
N THR A 359 -11.38 15.62 2.99
CA THR A 359 -11.50 15.05 1.65
C THR A 359 -11.30 13.55 1.69
N ASP A 360 -11.58 12.88 0.59
CA ASP A 360 -11.37 11.46 0.35
C ASP A 360 -10.06 11.15 -0.38
N TYR A 361 -9.16 12.14 -0.46
CA TYR A 361 -7.89 11.96 -1.13
C TYR A 361 -6.68 12.29 -0.23
N ALA A 362 -5.57 11.69 -0.58
CA ALA A 362 -4.25 11.94 0.00
C ALA A 362 -3.22 12.14 -1.11
N ALA A 363 -2.07 12.68 -0.80
CA ALA A 363 -1.03 12.92 -1.80
C ALA A 363 0.37 12.58 -1.29
N PHE A 364 1.22 12.10 -2.18
CA PHE A 364 2.65 12.01 -1.98
C PHE A 364 3.29 13.33 -2.41
N PHE A 365 3.71 14.15 -1.47
CA PHE A 365 4.42 15.40 -1.78
C PHE A 365 5.90 15.16 -2.07
N GLY A 366 6.52 14.20 -1.39
CA GLY A 366 7.88 13.74 -1.60
C GLY A 366 7.95 12.34 -2.17
N ALA A 367 9.00 12.03 -2.92
CA ALA A 367 9.35 10.68 -3.38
C ALA A 367 10.85 10.44 -3.12
N GLN A 368 11.25 10.58 -1.86
CA GLN A 368 12.62 10.43 -1.44
C GLN A 368 13.01 8.96 -1.33
N SER A 369 14.21 8.59 -1.79
CA SER A 369 14.76 7.28 -1.47
C SER A 369 15.30 7.23 -0.04
N THR A 370 15.60 6.03 0.45
CA THR A 370 16.22 5.88 1.77
C THR A 370 17.65 6.42 1.84
N GLN A 371 18.27 6.71 0.69
CA GLN A 371 19.65 7.20 0.65
C GLN A 371 19.78 8.58 1.29
N LYS A 372 20.78 8.72 2.15
CA LYS A 372 21.24 10.01 2.63
C LYS A 372 22.21 10.60 1.62
N ALA A 373 21.83 11.70 0.99
CA ALA A 373 22.71 12.39 0.04
C ALA A 373 24.05 12.76 0.69
N ARG A 374 25.15 12.43 0.00
CA ARG A 374 26.49 12.81 0.45
C ARG A 374 26.65 14.33 0.40
N LYS A 375 27.37 14.89 1.36
CA LYS A 375 27.74 16.31 1.38
C LYS A 375 29.09 16.49 0.72
N TYR A 376 29.16 17.44 -0.20
CA TYR A 376 30.34 17.84 -0.95
C TYR A 376 30.68 19.31 -0.66
N ASP A 377 31.85 19.75 -1.06
CA ASP A 377 32.34 21.10 -0.83
C ASP A 377 31.66 22.17 -1.71
N THR A 378 30.97 21.75 -2.79
CA THR A 378 30.29 22.67 -3.71
C THR A 378 28.77 22.51 -3.67
N ASP A 379 28.04 23.62 -3.73
CA ASP A 379 26.59 23.62 -3.72
C ASP A 379 26.00 22.86 -4.94
N ALA A 380 26.65 22.96 -6.11
CA ALA A 380 26.23 22.25 -7.29
C ALA A 380 26.33 20.71 -7.13
N ALA A 381 27.39 20.23 -6.48
CA ALA A 381 27.53 18.80 -6.21
C ALA A 381 26.55 18.33 -5.14
N ASN A 382 26.25 19.14 -4.12
CA ASN A 382 25.24 18.87 -3.12
C ASN A 382 23.84 18.77 -3.74
N ALA A 383 23.47 19.71 -4.62
CA ALA A 383 22.22 19.68 -5.37
C ALA A 383 22.11 18.43 -6.25
N ASN A 384 23.17 18.05 -6.96
CA ASN A 384 23.20 16.85 -7.78
C ASN A 384 23.07 15.56 -6.92
N ALA A 385 23.72 15.51 -5.76
CA ALA A 385 23.60 14.39 -4.84
C ALA A 385 22.18 14.27 -4.27
N ALA A 386 21.56 15.39 -3.89
CA ALA A 386 20.18 15.41 -3.43
C ALA A 386 19.18 14.92 -4.50
N LEU A 387 19.36 15.36 -5.75
CA LEU A 387 18.53 14.91 -6.87
C LEU A 387 18.70 13.41 -7.16
N SER A 388 19.92 12.89 -7.09
CA SER A 388 20.18 11.46 -7.33
C SER A 388 19.64 10.54 -6.23
N ALA A 389 19.23 11.10 -5.09
CA ALA A 389 18.56 10.39 -4.01
C ALA A 389 17.03 10.41 -4.12
N GLN A 390 16.45 11.07 -5.13
CA GLN A 390 15.01 11.13 -5.33
C GLN A 390 14.54 10.07 -6.34
N LEU A 391 13.51 9.30 -5.97
CA LEU A 391 13.05 8.14 -6.73
C LEU A 391 12.47 8.49 -8.10
N GLN A 392 11.78 9.62 -8.25
CA GLN A 392 11.23 10.03 -9.55
C GLN A 392 12.31 10.14 -10.63
N TYR A 393 13.51 10.58 -10.25
CA TYR A 393 14.64 10.65 -11.17
C TYR A 393 15.28 9.27 -11.37
N MET A 394 15.34 8.48 -10.28
CA MET A 394 15.86 7.11 -10.36
C MET A 394 15.03 6.22 -11.27
N PHE A 395 13.70 6.28 -11.23
CA PHE A 395 12.85 5.52 -12.15
C PHE A 395 13.12 5.87 -13.63
N ALA A 396 13.28 7.15 -13.95
CA ALA A 396 13.59 7.57 -15.30
C ALA A 396 14.97 7.04 -15.76
N VAL A 397 16.00 7.17 -14.92
CA VAL A 397 17.37 6.70 -15.23
C VAL A 397 17.41 5.18 -15.37
N CYS A 398 16.77 4.45 -14.48
CA CYS A 398 16.67 2.99 -14.52
C CYS A 398 16.02 2.51 -15.81
N ARG A 399 14.93 3.15 -16.23
CA ARG A 399 14.26 2.78 -17.48
C ARG A 399 15.08 3.09 -18.72
N ILE A 400 15.80 4.21 -18.73
CA ILE A 400 16.77 4.53 -19.79
C ILE A 400 17.84 3.44 -19.87
N ALA A 401 18.38 2.98 -18.74
CA ALA A 401 19.38 1.90 -18.71
C ALA A 401 18.84 0.60 -19.29
N HIS A 402 17.57 0.24 -19.04
CA HIS A 402 16.92 -0.92 -19.65
C HIS A 402 16.87 -0.81 -21.16
N TYR A 403 16.42 0.33 -21.70
CA TYR A 403 16.35 0.55 -23.15
C TYR A 403 17.72 0.55 -23.79
N MET A 404 18.71 1.24 -23.21
CA MET A 404 20.06 1.28 -23.73
C MET A 404 20.69 -0.13 -23.79
N LYS A 405 20.51 -0.94 -22.73
CA LYS A 405 21.00 -2.33 -22.71
C LYS A 405 20.37 -3.17 -23.82
N SER A 406 19.06 -3.04 -24.04
CA SER A 406 18.37 -3.74 -25.11
C SER A 406 18.90 -3.31 -26.49
N MET A 407 18.97 -2.00 -26.74
CA MET A 407 19.49 -1.45 -28.01
C MET A 407 20.92 -1.85 -28.29
N MET A 408 21.80 -1.84 -27.29
CA MET A 408 23.19 -2.29 -27.47
C MET A 408 23.26 -3.78 -27.77
N ARG A 409 22.43 -4.59 -27.12
CA ARG A 409 22.34 -6.03 -27.38
C ARG A 409 21.92 -6.33 -28.82
N ASP A 410 20.98 -5.56 -29.36
CA ASP A 410 20.52 -5.71 -30.75
C ASP A 410 21.62 -5.35 -31.77
N LYS A 411 22.63 -4.55 -31.38
CA LYS A 411 23.77 -4.18 -32.22
C LYS A 411 24.92 -5.17 -32.17
N VAL A 412 24.88 -6.17 -31.29
CA VAL A 412 25.92 -7.20 -31.21
C VAL A 412 26.00 -7.95 -32.55
N GLY A 413 27.21 -8.08 -33.10
CA GLY A 413 27.46 -8.72 -34.40
C GLY A 413 27.31 -7.78 -35.61
N SER A 414 26.91 -6.53 -35.44
CA SER A 414 26.96 -5.53 -36.50
C SER A 414 28.39 -5.01 -36.70
N PHE A 415 28.69 -4.52 -37.91
CA PHE A 415 29.98 -3.88 -38.23
C PHE A 415 30.05 -2.40 -37.80
N ALA A 416 29.28 -2.01 -36.79
CA ALA A 416 29.26 -0.64 -36.31
C ALA A 416 30.56 -0.32 -35.55
N ASN A 417 31.11 0.88 -35.81
CA ASN A 417 32.22 1.42 -35.03
C ASN A 417 31.72 2.19 -33.79
N THR A 418 32.64 2.61 -32.94
CA THR A 418 32.34 3.36 -31.71
C THR A 418 31.46 4.59 -31.96
N LEU A 419 31.78 5.37 -33.00
CA LEU A 419 31.06 6.61 -33.34
C LEU A 419 29.63 6.32 -33.85
N ASP A 420 29.45 5.22 -34.57
CA ASP A 420 28.12 4.84 -35.06
C ASP A 420 27.21 4.41 -33.92
N VAL A 421 27.74 3.66 -32.95
CA VAL A 421 27.01 3.25 -31.76
C VAL A 421 26.67 4.46 -30.88
N GLU A 422 27.63 5.35 -30.65
CA GLU A 422 27.45 6.59 -29.92
C GLU A 422 26.35 7.46 -30.53
N ARG A 423 26.43 7.71 -31.86
CA ARG A 423 25.42 8.49 -32.57
C ARG A 423 24.03 7.84 -32.52
N TYR A 424 23.96 6.53 -32.63
CA TYR A 424 22.70 5.79 -32.53
C TYR A 424 22.03 5.96 -31.18
N LEU A 425 22.76 5.76 -30.09
CA LEU A 425 22.26 5.92 -28.72
C LEU A 425 21.94 7.38 -28.41
N HIS A 426 22.80 8.30 -28.83
CA HIS A 426 22.59 9.74 -28.63
C HIS A 426 21.32 10.23 -29.33
N ASN A 427 21.11 9.88 -30.60
CA ASN A 427 19.91 10.28 -31.34
C ASN A 427 18.63 9.73 -30.74
N TRP A 428 18.67 8.51 -30.19
CA TRP A 428 17.54 7.96 -29.48
C TRP A 428 17.26 8.73 -28.18
N LEU A 429 18.29 9.01 -27.39
CA LEU A 429 18.14 9.68 -26.08
C LEU A 429 17.66 11.13 -26.25
N MET A 430 18.08 11.82 -27.32
CA MET A 430 17.66 13.19 -27.61
C MET A 430 16.16 13.32 -27.92
N GLN A 431 15.45 12.26 -28.26
CA GLN A 431 14.00 12.30 -28.43
C GLN A 431 13.26 12.60 -27.12
N TYR A 432 13.87 12.32 -25.98
CA TYR A 432 13.33 12.52 -24.62
C TYR A 432 13.90 13.77 -23.95
N VAL A 433 14.62 14.59 -24.69
CA VAL A 433 15.17 15.86 -24.20
C VAL A 433 14.29 17.02 -24.67
N VAL A 434 13.97 17.93 -23.76
CA VAL A 434 13.30 19.20 -24.03
C VAL A 434 14.04 20.32 -23.30
N ASP A 435 14.58 21.26 -24.03
CA ASP A 435 15.29 22.43 -23.45
C ASP A 435 14.37 23.65 -23.23
N ALA A 436 13.12 23.59 -23.68
CA ALA A 436 12.20 24.72 -23.58
C ALA A 436 11.82 25.01 -22.11
N GLN A 437 12.16 26.21 -21.64
CA GLN A 437 11.79 26.66 -20.28
C GLN A 437 10.26 26.78 -20.13
N ASP A 438 9.54 27.00 -21.22
CA ASP A 438 8.07 27.18 -21.26
C ASP A 438 7.30 25.86 -21.54
N ALA A 439 7.97 24.70 -21.53
CA ALA A 439 7.30 23.42 -21.75
C ALA A 439 6.28 23.14 -20.63
N SER A 440 5.08 22.70 -21.02
CA SER A 440 4.03 22.29 -20.06
C SER A 440 4.50 21.12 -19.19
N GLN A 441 3.86 20.94 -18.06
CA GLN A 441 4.16 19.82 -17.14
C GLN A 441 4.00 18.47 -17.84
N GLU A 442 2.98 18.30 -18.66
CA GLU A 442 2.75 17.06 -19.43
C GLU A 442 3.89 16.77 -20.40
N VAL A 443 4.38 17.77 -21.13
CA VAL A 443 5.52 17.60 -22.05
C VAL A 443 6.78 17.22 -21.28
N ARG A 444 7.01 17.81 -20.10
CA ARG A 444 8.15 17.44 -19.24
C ARG A 444 8.01 16.04 -18.66
N ALA A 445 6.78 15.58 -18.39
CA ALA A 445 6.53 14.21 -17.93
C ALA A 445 6.75 13.18 -19.05
N GLN A 446 6.38 13.50 -20.31
CA GLN A 446 6.64 12.65 -21.50
C GLN A 446 8.09 12.68 -21.94
N LYS A 447 8.81 13.80 -21.73
CA LYS A 447 10.22 13.97 -22.05
C LYS A 447 10.98 14.39 -20.79
N PRO A 448 11.36 13.44 -19.94
CA PRO A 448 11.83 13.73 -18.58
C PRO A 448 13.20 14.38 -18.50
N LEU A 449 13.92 14.49 -19.64
CA LEU A 449 15.29 14.96 -19.65
C LEU A 449 15.39 16.42 -20.14
N ARG A 450 16.21 17.21 -19.46
CA ARG A 450 16.61 18.54 -19.85
C ARG A 450 17.85 18.51 -20.75
N GLU A 451 18.82 17.67 -20.37
CA GLU A 451 20.09 17.50 -21.08
C GLU A 451 20.47 16.02 -21.07
N ALA A 452 21.08 15.57 -22.14
CA ALA A 452 21.61 14.21 -22.22
C ALA A 452 22.80 14.14 -23.15
N SER A 453 23.75 13.30 -22.81
CA SER A 453 24.88 12.95 -23.69
C SER A 453 25.25 11.48 -23.51
N VAL A 454 25.79 10.89 -24.52
CA VAL A 454 26.29 9.51 -24.51
C VAL A 454 27.73 9.53 -24.92
N GLU A 455 28.58 8.81 -24.23
CA GLU A 455 29.97 8.57 -24.56
C GLU A 455 30.17 7.07 -24.70
N VAL A 456 30.76 6.63 -25.80
CA VAL A 456 31.07 5.22 -26.05
C VAL A 456 32.57 5.03 -26.18
N SER A 457 33.13 4.15 -25.37
CA SER A 457 34.54 3.82 -25.35
C SER A 457 34.77 2.31 -25.56
N GLU A 458 35.90 1.96 -26.19
CA GLU A 458 36.31 0.56 -26.25
C GLU A 458 36.81 0.06 -24.89
N VAL A 459 36.50 -1.21 -24.59
CA VAL A 459 37.01 -1.84 -23.37
C VAL A 459 38.48 -2.24 -23.62
N PRO A 460 39.44 -1.72 -22.84
CA PRO A 460 40.84 -2.05 -22.97
C PRO A 460 41.08 -3.57 -22.94
N GLY A 461 41.83 -4.08 -23.95
CA GLY A 461 42.17 -5.49 -24.05
C GLY A 461 41.06 -6.42 -24.57
N ARG A 462 39.90 -5.88 -25.00
CA ARG A 462 38.82 -6.63 -25.62
C ARG A 462 38.33 -5.95 -26.90
N PRO A 463 39.01 -6.18 -28.07
CA PRO A 463 38.61 -5.62 -29.34
C PRO A 463 37.16 -5.97 -29.68
N GLY A 464 36.37 -4.96 -30.10
CA GLY A 464 34.95 -5.13 -30.42
C GLY A 464 34.00 -5.13 -29.19
N SER A 465 34.54 -4.92 -27.99
CA SER A 465 33.73 -4.70 -26.80
C SER A 465 33.65 -3.21 -26.51
N TYR A 466 32.42 -2.68 -26.45
CA TYR A 466 32.15 -1.27 -26.17
C TYR A 466 31.47 -1.06 -24.82
N ARG A 467 31.81 0.04 -24.16
CA ARG A 467 31.14 0.53 -22.95
C ARG A 467 30.50 1.87 -23.26
N ALA A 468 29.17 1.95 -23.07
CA ALA A 468 28.44 3.19 -23.18
C ALA A 468 28.16 3.78 -21.79
N VAL A 469 28.44 5.09 -21.66
CA VAL A 469 28.10 5.86 -20.46
C VAL A 469 27.16 6.97 -20.90
N ALA A 470 25.97 7.01 -20.32
CA ALA A 470 25.00 8.06 -20.56
C ALA A 470 25.00 9.05 -19.40
N PHE A 471 25.19 10.33 -19.71
CA PHE A 471 24.98 11.44 -18.78
C PHE A 471 23.59 12.00 -19.04
N VAL A 472 22.72 11.98 -18.01
CA VAL A 472 21.35 12.43 -18.13
C VAL A 472 21.06 13.44 -17.02
N ARG A 473 20.39 14.53 -17.38
CA ARG A 473 19.95 15.56 -16.46
C ARG A 473 18.42 15.69 -16.58
N PRO A 474 17.66 15.26 -15.57
CA PRO A 474 16.22 15.37 -15.60
C PRO A 474 15.74 16.81 -15.43
N HIS A 475 14.48 17.08 -15.74
CA HIS A 475 13.81 18.33 -15.36
C HIS A 475 13.62 18.35 -13.85
N TYR A 476 13.93 19.50 -13.24
CA TYR A 476 13.71 19.70 -11.82
C TYR A 476 12.22 19.95 -11.55
N GLN A 477 11.71 19.26 -10.56
CA GLN A 477 10.39 19.52 -10.00
C GLN A 477 10.54 20.48 -8.83
N LEU A 478 9.49 21.28 -8.57
CA LEU A 478 9.45 22.17 -7.42
C LEU A 478 9.43 21.34 -6.12
N ASP A 479 10.43 21.51 -5.27
CA ASP A 479 10.52 20.80 -3.99
C ASP A 479 9.86 21.57 -2.86
N GLU A 480 10.10 22.89 -2.78
CA GLU A 480 9.60 23.73 -1.71
C GLU A 480 9.32 25.15 -2.24
N LEU A 481 8.21 25.73 -1.83
CA LEU A 481 7.87 27.12 -2.07
C LEU A 481 7.72 27.85 -0.74
N SER A 482 8.67 28.72 -0.40
CA SER A 482 8.51 29.62 0.75
C SER A 482 7.99 30.99 0.30
N VAL A 483 6.86 31.41 0.87
CA VAL A 483 6.27 32.73 0.60
C VAL A 483 6.51 33.65 1.78
N SER A 484 7.23 34.75 1.56
CA SER A 484 7.35 35.81 2.56
C SER A 484 6.45 36.99 2.16
N LEU A 485 5.45 37.25 2.99
CA LEU A 485 4.59 38.42 2.82
C LEU A 485 5.16 39.60 3.60
N ARG A 486 5.52 40.67 2.89
CA ARG A 486 5.94 41.94 3.50
C ARG A 486 4.76 42.92 3.44
N LEU A 487 4.07 43.10 4.55
CA LEU A 487 3.06 44.17 4.69
C LEU A 487 3.78 45.48 4.99
N VAL A 488 3.70 46.45 4.09
CA VAL A 488 4.14 47.82 4.31
C VAL A 488 2.88 48.64 4.62
N ALA A 489 2.68 48.96 5.89
CA ALA A 489 1.66 49.93 6.28
C ALA A 489 2.30 51.33 6.21
N GLU A 490 1.88 52.14 5.21
CA GLU A 490 2.15 53.56 5.22
C GLU A 490 1.20 54.22 6.22
N LEU A 491 1.75 54.79 7.28
CA LEU A 491 1.00 55.66 8.18
C LEU A 491 0.61 56.94 7.40
N PRO A 492 -0.66 57.32 7.35
CA PRO A 492 -1.02 58.59 6.73
C PRO A 492 -0.30 59.74 7.46
N GLN A 493 0.48 60.51 6.72
CA GLN A 493 1.10 61.75 7.25
C GLN A 493 -0.01 62.68 7.60
N GLY A 494 -0.13 62.99 8.91
CA GLY A 494 -1.06 64.00 9.37
C GLY A 494 -0.72 65.34 8.73
N SER A 495 -1.67 65.85 7.93
CA SER A 495 -1.64 67.22 7.42
C SER A 495 -1.59 68.21 8.60
N LYS A 496 -0.55 69.04 8.66
CA LYS A 496 -0.51 70.20 9.52
C LYS A 496 -1.53 71.24 9.05
#